data_ec41106f92b0f81a76300d2003206bfa
#
_entry.id   ec41106f92b0f81a76300d2003206bfa
#
_cell.length_a   1.000
_cell.length_b   1.000
_cell.length_c   1.000
_cell.angle_alpha   90.00
_cell.angle_beta   90.00
_cell.angle_gamma   90.00
#
_symmetry.space_group_name_H-M   'P 1'
#
loop_
_entity.id
_entity.type
_entity.pdbx_description
1 polymer ?
#
loop_
_entity_poly.entity_id
_entity_poly.type
_entity_poly.pdbx_seq_one_letter_code
_entity_poly.pdbx_strand_id
1 'polypeptide(L)'
;SPLIDKKDATELLGTMLGGYNVESLIDLLKDQEVGKIAADGLSKTLLMFNSKHDVIELAKENENAQRVVNSWTNAEWFTSKPELPKVIKAIVFRVDGEINTDDLSPAPDAPSRPDIPLHALAMLKKTFKDPIKTIDKLEESGLPVVFVGDVVGTGSSRKSATNSLLWHIGDDIPFIPNKRQAGICIGGKIAPIFFNTLEDSGALAFECDV
;
A
#
# COMPACT_ATOMS: atom_id res chain seq x y z
N SER A 1 20.67 8.88 16.90
CA SER A 1 19.73 8.97 18.03
C SER A 1 20.20 8.03 19.14
N PRO A 2 20.12 8.37 20.44
CA PRO A 2 20.45 7.44 21.50
C PRO A 2 19.47 6.27 21.62
N LEU A 3 18.35 6.32 20.91
CA LEU A 3 17.29 5.30 20.95
C LEU A 3 17.33 4.31 19.77
N ILE A 4 18.10 4.63 18.72
CA ILE A 4 18.22 3.81 17.52
C ILE A 4 19.64 3.97 16.97
N ASP A 5 20.27 2.88 16.58
CA ASP A 5 21.59 2.94 15.98
C ASP A 5 21.55 3.51 14.54
N LYS A 6 22.72 3.76 13.98
CA LYS A 6 22.85 4.43 12.68
C LYS A 6 22.40 3.53 11.53
N LYS A 7 22.61 2.22 11.62
CA LYS A 7 22.21 1.26 10.60
C LYS A 7 20.70 1.14 10.54
N ASP A 8 20.08 0.88 11.68
CA ASP A 8 18.62 0.78 11.78
C ASP A 8 17.94 2.09 11.34
N ALA A 9 18.51 3.25 11.74
CA ALA A 9 17.98 4.54 11.29
C ALA A 9 18.07 4.71 9.76
N THR A 10 19.16 4.25 9.13
CA THR A 10 19.33 4.34 7.67
C THR A 10 18.40 3.37 6.95
N GLU A 11 18.21 2.15 7.48
CA GLU A 11 17.22 1.19 6.95
C GLU A 11 15.81 1.76 7.02
N LEU A 12 15.42 2.35 8.15
CA LEU A 12 14.13 3.02 8.31
C LEU A 12 13.94 4.17 7.31
N LEU A 13 14.96 5.00 7.10
CA LEU A 13 14.94 6.05 6.08
C LEU A 13 14.65 5.46 4.70
N GLY A 14 15.24 4.31 4.35
CA GLY A 14 15.01 3.62 3.08
C GLY A 14 13.58 3.12 2.88
N THR A 15 12.77 3.02 3.93
CA THR A 15 11.37 2.59 3.87
C THR A 15 10.37 3.75 3.82
N MET A 16 10.81 4.99 4.04
CA MET A 16 9.92 6.15 4.06
C MET A 16 9.34 6.45 2.68
N LEU A 17 8.07 6.83 2.67
CA LEU A 17 7.36 7.26 1.46
C LEU A 17 7.29 8.80 1.39
N GLY A 18 7.15 9.34 0.17
CA GLY A 18 6.92 10.76 -0.06
C GLY A 18 8.16 11.62 -0.27
N GLY A 19 9.35 11.02 -0.35
CA GLY A 19 10.58 11.71 -0.75
C GLY A 19 11.28 12.51 0.34
N TYR A 20 10.76 12.57 1.55
CA TYR A 20 11.37 13.30 2.69
C TYR A 20 12.72 12.72 3.15
N ASN A 21 13.00 11.49 2.77
CA ASN A 21 14.21 10.75 3.09
C ASN A 21 15.34 10.92 2.07
N VAL A 22 15.04 11.45 0.89
CA VAL A 22 15.94 11.42 -0.28
C VAL A 22 17.25 12.15 0.00
N GLU A 23 17.20 13.40 0.43
CA GLU A 23 18.41 14.20 0.73
C GLU A 23 19.28 13.54 1.79
N SER A 24 18.66 13.07 2.88
CA SER A 24 19.38 12.39 3.96
C SER A 24 20.06 11.10 3.47
N LEU A 25 19.42 10.32 2.61
CA LEU A 25 20.02 9.12 2.02
C LEU A 25 21.17 9.46 1.06
N ILE A 26 21.07 10.55 0.29
CA ILE A 26 22.15 11.02 -0.59
C ILE A 26 23.38 11.42 0.23
N ASP A 27 23.20 12.15 1.33
CA ASP A 27 24.30 12.51 2.23
C ASP A 27 24.97 11.27 2.82
N LEU A 28 24.19 10.26 3.19
CA LEU A 28 24.68 9.01 3.75
C LEU A 28 25.43 8.11 2.75
N LEU A 29 25.32 8.34 1.43
CA LEU A 29 26.09 7.56 0.43
C LEU A 29 27.60 7.64 0.64
N LYS A 30 28.10 8.75 1.21
CA LYS A 30 29.51 8.98 1.49
C LYS A 30 29.98 8.32 2.80
N ASP A 31 29.06 7.82 3.60
CA ASP A 31 29.36 7.25 4.90
C ASP A 31 29.95 5.84 4.78
N GLN A 32 31.04 5.58 5.48
CA GLN A 32 31.76 4.30 5.41
C GLN A 32 30.96 3.14 6.00
N GLU A 33 30.11 3.40 6.98
CA GLU A 33 29.37 2.37 7.71
C GLU A 33 28.02 2.05 7.05
N VAL A 34 27.27 3.10 6.65
CA VAL A 34 25.87 2.95 6.19
C VAL A 34 25.67 3.32 4.72
N GLY A 35 26.71 3.71 3.98
CA GLY A 35 26.58 4.13 2.59
C GLY A 35 25.95 3.07 1.67
N LYS A 36 26.22 1.79 1.93
CA LYS A 36 25.57 0.68 1.19
C LYS A 36 24.08 0.58 1.50
N ILE A 37 23.71 0.75 2.76
CA ILE A 37 22.30 0.71 3.20
C ILE A 37 21.54 1.90 2.58
N ALA A 38 22.17 3.08 2.58
CA ALA A 38 21.60 4.26 1.92
C ALA A 38 21.41 4.04 0.41
N ALA A 39 22.37 3.40 -0.25
CA ALA A 39 22.26 3.04 -1.67
C ALA A 39 21.11 2.06 -1.92
N ASP A 40 20.91 1.07 -1.08
CA ASP A 40 19.79 0.13 -1.17
C ASP A 40 18.44 0.84 -1.01
N GLY A 41 18.35 1.82 -0.12
CA GLY A 41 17.17 2.68 0.05
C GLY A 41 16.90 3.52 -1.21
N LEU A 42 17.91 4.22 -1.73
CA LEU A 42 17.79 5.07 -2.92
C LEU A 42 17.48 4.26 -4.20
N SER A 43 18.02 3.06 -4.33
CA SER A 43 17.73 2.18 -5.49
C SER A 43 16.24 1.85 -5.62
N LYS A 44 15.49 1.88 -4.52
CA LYS A 44 14.04 1.64 -4.48
C LYS A 44 13.22 2.93 -4.58
N THR A 45 13.85 4.09 -4.45
CA THR A 45 13.19 5.40 -4.46
C THR A 45 13.24 6.00 -5.86
N LEU A 46 12.13 5.95 -6.59
CA LEU A 46 12.07 6.34 -8.00
C LEU A 46 11.62 7.78 -8.24
N LEU A 47 10.88 8.38 -7.30
CA LEU A 47 10.33 9.73 -7.40
C LEU A 47 11.33 10.76 -6.84
N MET A 48 12.45 10.92 -7.49
CA MET A 48 13.54 11.80 -7.04
C MET A 48 13.73 13.06 -7.89
N PHE A 49 12.89 13.30 -8.82
CA PHE A 49 12.91 14.40 -9.80
C PHE A 49 14.18 15.27 -9.85
N ASN A 50 14.33 16.23 -8.94
CA ASN A 50 15.47 17.14 -8.92
C ASN A 50 16.74 16.48 -8.36
N SER A 51 16.61 15.64 -7.35
CA SER A 51 17.74 15.05 -6.61
C SER A 51 18.47 13.93 -7.37
N LYS A 52 17.89 13.42 -8.49
CA LYS A 52 18.59 12.40 -9.29
C LYS A 52 19.92 12.91 -9.85
N HIS A 53 20.00 14.20 -10.16
CA HIS A 53 21.23 14.81 -10.67
C HIS A 53 22.33 14.79 -9.63
N ASP A 54 22.00 15.00 -8.36
CA ASP A 54 22.96 14.98 -7.27
C ASP A 54 23.58 13.59 -7.10
N VAL A 55 22.77 12.54 -7.24
CA VAL A 55 23.26 11.15 -7.21
C VAL A 55 24.14 10.85 -8.43
N ILE A 56 23.76 11.31 -9.63
CA ILE A 56 24.55 11.11 -10.88
C ILE A 56 25.90 11.82 -10.77
N GLU A 57 25.94 13.06 -10.26
CA GLU A 57 27.18 13.78 -10.08
C GLU A 57 28.07 13.10 -9.03
N LEU A 58 27.48 12.68 -7.91
CA LEU A 58 28.18 11.96 -6.87
C LEU A 58 28.75 10.61 -7.36
N ALA A 59 28.05 9.95 -8.28
CA ALA A 59 28.47 8.66 -8.85
C ALA A 59 29.81 8.71 -9.60
N LYS A 60 30.29 9.91 -9.96
CA LYS A 60 31.62 10.07 -10.59
C LYS A 60 32.77 9.73 -9.64
N GLU A 61 32.55 9.84 -8.33
CA GLU A 61 33.57 9.70 -7.30
C GLU A 61 33.19 8.75 -6.14
N ASN A 62 31.96 8.24 -6.15
CA ASN A 62 31.44 7.43 -5.06
C ASN A 62 30.78 6.13 -5.58
N GLU A 63 31.31 4.99 -5.11
CA GLU A 63 30.85 3.66 -5.56
C GLU A 63 29.39 3.36 -5.15
N ASN A 64 28.93 3.83 -4.00
CA ASN A 64 27.56 3.64 -3.55
C ASN A 64 26.58 4.40 -4.46
N ALA A 65 26.92 5.65 -4.81
CA ALA A 65 26.12 6.42 -5.76
C ALA A 65 26.14 5.79 -7.16
N GLN A 66 27.30 5.28 -7.62
CA GLN A 66 27.40 4.55 -8.88
C GLN A 66 26.51 3.29 -8.88
N ARG A 67 26.44 2.57 -7.77
CA ARG A 67 25.54 1.42 -7.60
C ARG A 67 24.08 1.84 -7.76
N VAL A 68 23.67 2.96 -7.17
CA VAL A 68 22.29 3.47 -7.30
C VAL A 68 21.98 3.78 -8.77
N VAL A 69 22.86 4.52 -9.47
CA VAL A 69 22.68 4.85 -10.89
C VAL A 69 22.58 3.58 -11.75
N ASN A 70 23.44 2.60 -11.49
CA ASN A 70 23.40 1.32 -12.21
C ASN A 70 22.08 0.57 -11.96
N SER A 71 21.61 0.54 -10.71
CA SER A 71 20.34 -0.09 -10.35
C SER A 71 19.16 0.56 -11.08
N TRP A 72 19.11 1.88 -11.14
CA TRP A 72 18.09 2.61 -11.90
C TRP A 72 18.16 2.35 -13.40
N THR A 73 19.35 2.35 -13.97
CA THR A 73 19.57 2.11 -15.40
C THR A 73 19.15 0.69 -15.80
N ASN A 74 19.38 -0.28 -14.93
CA ASN A 74 18.99 -1.68 -15.15
C ASN A 74 17.55 -1.97 -14.76
N ALA A 75 16.80 -0.98 -14.29
CA ALA A 75 15.43 -1.13 -13.82
C ALA A 75 15.27 -2.25 -12.75
N GLU A 76 16.25 -2.40 -11.84
CA GLU A 76 16.24 -3.47 -10.84
C GLU A 76 15.01 -3.41 -9.93
N TRP A 77 14.52 -2.20 -9.60
CA TRP A 77 13.27 -1.98 -8.88
C TRP A 77 12.05 -2.65 -9.52
N PHE A 78 12.10 -2.91 -10.82
CA PHE A 78 11.04 -3.58 -11.57
C PHE A 78 11.35 -5.07 -11.75
N THR A 79 12.58 -5.39 -12.18
CA THR A 79 12.97 -6.77 -12.51
C THR A 79 13.20 -7.66 -11.28
N SER A 80 13.49 -7.06 -10.11
CA SER A 80 13.67 -7.79 -8.84
C SER A 80 12.38 -8.15 -8.13
N LYS A 81 11.20 -7.74 -8.67
CA LYS A 81 9.92 -8.12 -8.07
C LYS A 81 9.71 -9.63 -8.15
N PRO A 82 9.13 -10.25 -7.12
CA PRO A 82 8.81 -11.67 -7.16
C PRO A 82 7.80 -11.96 -8.29
N GLU A 83 7.89 -13.14 -8.87
CA GLU A 83 6.87 -13.61 -9.82
C GLU A 83 5.50 -13.69 -9.12
N LEU A 84 4.45 -13.34 -9.87
CA LEU A 84 3.09 -13.49 -9.37
C LEU A 84 2.78 -14.98 -9.16
N PRO A 85 2.14 -15.35 -8.06
CA PRO A 85 1.73 -16.72 -7.82
C PRO A 85 0.74 -17.18 -8.90
N LYS A 86 0.90 -18.38 -9.41
CA LYS A 86 -0.03 -18.95 -10.41
C LYS A 86 -1.42 -19.24 -9.83
N VAL A 87 -1.53 -19.42 -8.52
CA VAL A 87 -2.76 -19.73 -7.81
C VAL A 87 -2.72 -19.02 -6.46
N ILE A 88 -3.78 -18.28 -6.17
CA ILE A 88 -4.03 -17.68 -4.86
C ILE A 88 -5.21 -18.42 -4.23
N LYS A 89 -4.99 -19.04 -3.07
CA LYS A 89 -6.07 -19.60 -2.26
C LYS A 89 -6.57 -18.51 -1.31
N ALA A 90 -7.86 -18.30 -1.29
CA ALA A 90 -8.47 -17.25 -0.49
C ALA A 90 -9.82 -17.70 0.07
N ILE A 91 -10.32 -16.98 1.09
CA ILE A 91 -11.69 -17.14 1.60
C ILE A 91 -12.52 -15.93 1.18
N VAL A 92 -13.78 -16.14 0.84
CA VAL A 92 -14.64 -15.10 0.26
C VAL A 92 -15.51 -14.45 1.34
N PHE A 93 -15.49 -13.12 1.39
CA PHE A 93 -16.50 -12.31 2.04
C PHE A 93 -17.41 -11.72 0.96
N ARG A 94 -18.60 -12.32 0.79
CA ARG A 94 -19.54 -11.90 -0.24
C ARG A 94 -20.61 -10.97 0.33
N VAL A 95 -20.91 -9.92 -0.43
CA VAL A 95 -22.02 -8.99 -0.18
C VAL A 95 -22.85 -8.89 -1.46
N ASP A 96 -24.12 -9.24 -1.37
CA ASP A 96 -25.03 -9.24 -2.53
C ASP A 96 -25.56 -7.83 -2.84
N GLY A 97 -25.90 -7.59 -4.10
CA GLY A 97 -26.51 -6.37 -4.58
C GLY A 97 -25.52 -5.24 -4.89
N GLU A 98 -26.03 -4.02 -4.91
CA GLU A 98 -25.22 -2.82 -5.12
C GLU A 98 -24.59 -2.37 -3.80
N ILE A 99 -23.26 -2.25 -3.78
CA ILE A 99 -22.48 -1.73 -2.67
C ILE A 99 -21.88 -0.39 -3.10
N ASN A 100 -22.44 0.68 -2.58
CA ASN A 100 -21.95 2.02 -2.87
C ASN A 100 -20.81 2.44 -1.91
N THR A 101 -20.15 3.54 -2.23
CA THR A 101 -19.02 4.04 -1.42
C THR A 101 -19.44 4.50 -0.02
N ASP A 102 -20.70 4.87 0.19
CA ASP A 102 -21.22 5.23 1.52
C ASP A 102 -21.54 3.98 2.36
N ASP A 103 -21.79 2.83 1.73
CA ASP A 103 -21.86 1.56 2.46
C ASP A 103 -20.49 1.15 3.01
N LEU A 104 -19.44 1.35 2.22
CA LEU A 104 -18.07 1.03 2.62
C LEU A 104 -17.47 2.08 3.58
N SER A 105 -17.87 3.33 3.46
CA SER A 105 -17.35 4.45 4.26
C SER A 105 -18.45 5.48 4.53
N PRO A 106 -19.33 5.22 5.51
CA PRO A 106 -20.50 6.06 5.78
C PRO A 106 -20.12 7.49 6.18
N ALA A 107 -20.54 8.49 5.38
CA ALA A 107 -20.24 9.90 5.63
C ALA A 107 -20.68 10.41 7.02
N PRO A 108 -21.83 9.99 7.61
CA PRO A 108 -22.22 10.41 8.96
C PRO A 108 -21.27 9.99 10.07
N ASP A 109 -20.45 8.97 9.85
CA ASP A 109 -19.47 8.49 10.84
C ASP A 109 -18.13 9.22 10.79
N ALA A 110 -17.84 9.97 9.72
CA ALA A 110 -16.56 10.66 9.55
C ALA A 110 -16.20 11.63 10.67
N PRO A 111 -17.12 12.45 11.22
CA PRO A 111 -16.78 13.38 12.32
C PRO A 111 -16.37 12.68 13.62
N SER A 112 -16.94 11.51 13.91
CA SER A 112 -16.65 10.75 15.13
C SER A 112 -15.56 9.69 14.96
N ARG A 113 -15.16 9.43 13.72
CA ARG A 113 -14.20 8.39 13.34
C ARG A 113 -13.23 8.96 12.30
N PRO A 114 -12.30 9.86 12.72
CA PRO A 114 -11.52 10.69 11.79
C PRO A 114 -10.37 9.97 11.10
N ASP A 115 -9.97 8.78 11.56
CA ASP A 115 -8.91 7.99 10.98
C ASP A 115 -9.42 6.72 10.30
N ILE A 116 -8.60 6.10 9.47
CA ILE A 116 -8.96 4.90 8.70
C ILE A 116 -9.37 3.74 9.62
N PRO A 117 -8.59 3.36 10.66
CA PRO A 117 -8.94 2.25 11.53
C PRO A 117 -10.31 2.39 12.18
N LEU A 118 -10.61 3.57 12.70
CA LEU A 118 -11.89 3.83 13.35
C LEU A 118 -13.04 3.92 12.35
N HIS A 119 -12.82 4.57 11.19
CA HIS A 119 -13.86 4.70 10.19
C HIS A 119 -14.24 3.35 9.56
N ALA A 120 -13.27 2.49 9.33
CA ALA A 120 -13.47 1.15 8.78
C ALA A 120 -14.39 0.26 9.64
N LEU A 121 -14.48 0.51 10.96
CA LEU A 121 -15.44 -0.17 11.83
C LEU A 121 -16.91 0.13 11.49
N ALA A 122 -17.18 1.16 10.69
CA ALA A 122 -18.53 1.48 10.23
C ALA A 122 -18.88 0.84 8.88
N MET A 123 -17.93 0.14 8.22
CA MET A 123 -18.12 -0.50 6.93
C MET A 123 -19.33 -1.45 6.96
N LEU A 124 -20.21 -1.30 5.96
CA LEU A 124 -21.39 -2.15 5.73
C LEU A 124 -22.38 -2.26 6.89
N LYS A 125 -22.29 -1.43 7.92
CA LYS A 125 -23.11 -1.54 9.14
C LYS A 125 -24.63 -1.45 8.91
N LYS A 126 -25.06 -0.88 7.76
CA LYS A 126 -26.47 -0.75 7.41
C LYS A 126 -26.96 -1.82 6.44
N THR A 127 -26.07 -2.40 5.66
CA THR A 127 -26.37 -3.28 4.55
C THR A 127 -26.05 -4.75 4.82
N PHE A 128 -25.19 -5.01 5.81
CA PHE A 128 -24.81 -6.36 6.19
C PHE A 128 -24.90 -6.56 7.70
N LYS A 129 -25.31 -7.75 8.14
CA LYS A 129 -25.40 -8.07 9.57
C LYS A 129 -24.01 -8.44 10.11
N ASP A 130 -23.51 -7.70 11.10
CA ASP A 130 -22.24 -7.95 11.79
C ASP A 130 -21.04 -8.11 10.82
N PRO A 131 -20.80 -7.17 9.89
CA PRO A 131 -19.81 -7.35 8.81
C PRO A 131 -18.40 -7.58 9.35
N ILE A 132 -17.98 -6.80 10.34
CA ILE A 132 -16.62 -6.89 10.89
C ILE A 132 -16.40 -8.24 11.58
N LYS A 133 -17.33 -8.68 12.43
CA LYS A 133 -17.25 -10.00 13.07
C LYS A 133 -17.24 -11.15 12.06
N THR A 134 -17.90 -10.97 10.91
CA THR A 134 -17.89 -11.97 9.85
C THR A 134 -16.51 -12.03 9.20
N ILE A 135 -15.89 -10.88 8.92
CA ILE A 135 -14.52 -10.81 8.36
C ILE A 135 -13.52 -11.40 9.36
N ASP A 136 -13.55 -10.97 10.62
CA ASP A 136 -12.67 -11.48 11.69
C ASP A 136 -12.72 -13.02 11.75
N LYS A 137 -13.93 -13.60 11.67
CA LYS A 137 -14.10 -15.05 11.65
C LYS A 137 -13.52 -15.72 10.41
N LEU A 138 -13.60 -15.06 9.24
CA LEU A 138 -12.99 -15.58 8.01
C LEU A 138 -11.46 -15.54 8.10
N GLU A 139 -10.89 -14.52 8.71
CA GLU A 139 -9.45 -14.38 8.95
C GLU A 139 -8.88 -15.50 9.85
N GLU A 140 -9.68 -16.09 10.74
CA GLU A 140 -9.28 -17.25 11.55
C GLU A 140 -8.82 -18.45 10.69
N SER A 141 -9.23 -18.51 9.41
CA SER A 141 -8.78 -19.54 8.47
C SER A 141 -7.31 -19.45 8.10
N GLY A 142 -6.66 -18.31 8.35
CA GLY A 142 -5.28 -18.01 7.91
C GLY A 142 -5.13 -17.79 6.40
N LEU A 143 -6.25 -17.73 5.66
CA LEU A 143 -6.27 -17.40 4.23
C LEU A 143 -6.57 -15.92 4.03
N PRO A 144 -6.06 -15.29 2.94
CA PRO A 144 -6.47 -13.95 2.56
C PRO A 144 -7.99 -13.86 2.38
N VAL A 145 -8.61 -12.82 2.92
CA VAL A 145 -10.03 -12.54 2.71
C VAL A 145 -10.18 -11.77 1.40
N VAL A 146 -11.02 -12.26 0.50
CA VAL A 146 -11.38 -11.61 -0.76
C VAL A 146 -12.77 -11.01 -0.65
N PHE A 147 -12.91 -9.73 -0.96
CA PHE A 147 -14.21 -9.08 -1.04
C PHE A 147 -14.86 -9.39 -2.39
N VAL A 148 -16.12 -9.84 -2.36
CA VAL A 148 -16.90 -10.15 -3.57
C VAL A 148 -18.25 -9.45 -3.51
N GLY A 149 -18.63 -8.74 -4.57
CA GLY A 149 -19.94 -8.09 -4.69
C GLY A 149 -20.51 -8.08 -6.11
N ASP A 150 -21.81 -7.90 -6.26
CA ASP A 150 -22.43 -7.85 -7.59
C ASP A 150 -22.07 -6.54 -8.31
N VAL A 151 -22.31 -5.39 -7.68
CA VAL A 151 -21.93 -4.06 -8.17
C VAL A 151 -21.22 -3.31 -7.05
N VAL A 152 -19.97 -2.93 -7.23
CA VAL A 152 -19.13 -2.40 -6.15
C VAL A 152 -18.63 -0.99 -6.46
N GLY A 153 -18.68 -0.12 -5.45
CA GLY A 153 -17.98 1.16 -5.44
C GLY A 153 -18.66 2.29 -6.19
N THR A 154 -19.98 2.20 -6.43
CA THR A 154 -20.77 3.34 -6.92
C THR A 154 -20.76 4.49 -5.91
N GLY A 155 -20.87 5.73 -6.37
CA GLY A 155 -20.86 6.92 -5.53
C GLY A 155 -19.53 7.69 -5.56
N SER A 156 -19.36 8.64 -4.61
CA SER A 156 -18.29 9.65 -4.70
C SER A 156 -17.17 9.52 -3.65
N SER A 157 -17.39 8.85 -2.54
CA SER A 157 -16.44 8.74 -1.40
C SER A 157 -15.36 7.66 -1.60
N ARG A 158 -14.79 7.58 -2.79
CA ARG A 158 -13.96 6.45 -3.25
C ARG A 158 -12.71 6.17 -2.42
N LYS A 159 -11.94 7.23 -2.09
CA LYS A 159 -10.69 7.05 -1.31
C LYS A 159 -10.96 6.50 0.09
N SER A 160 -11.96 7.04 0.79
CA SER A 160 -12.32 6.55 2.11
C SER A 160 -12.92 5.15 2.06
N ALA A 161 -13.74 4.86 1.05
CA ALA A 161 -14.31 3.55 0.81
C ALA A 161 -13.22 2.49 0.56
N THR A 162 -12.25 2.81 -0.31
CA THR A 162 -11.09 1.94 -0.55
C THR A 162 -10.30 1.73 0.73
N ASN A 163 -9.98 2.79 1.47
CA ASN A 163 -9.24 2.66 2.72
C ASN A 163 -9.99 1.81 3.75
N SER A 164 -11.31 1.96 3.88
CA SER A 164 -12.12 1.14 4.78
C SER A 164 -12.11 -0.33 4.36
N LEU A 165 -12.27 -0.61 3.07
CA LEU A 165 -12.23 -1.96 2.54
C LEU A 165 -10.85 -2.60 2.79
N LEU A 166 -9.78 -1.92 2.40
CA LEU A 166 -8.42 -2.44 2.54
C LEU A 166 -7.97 -2.56 3.99
N TRP A 167 -8.57 -1.79 4.90
CA TRP A 167 -8.32 -1.98 6.33
C TRP A 167 -8.67 -3.39 6.80
N HIS A 168 -9.69 -4.00 6.20
CA HIS A 168 -10.15 -5.34 6.56
C HIS A 168 -9.56 -6.46 5.70
N ILE A 169 -9.23 -6.20 4.43
CA ILE A 169 -8.78 -7.26 3.52
C ILE A 169 -7.35 -7.08 3.00
N GLY A 170 -6.70 -5.99 3.37
CA GLY A 170 -5.35 -5.65 2.90
C GLY A 170 -4.27 -6.00 3.91
N ASP A 171 -3.02 -5.77 3.47
CA ASP A 171 -1.80 -6.01 4.24
C ASP A 171 -1.30 -4.75 4.93
N ASP A 172 -0.64 -4.93 6.07
CA ASP A 172 0.01 -3.84 6.78
C ASP A 172 1.15 -3.23 5.95
N ILE A 173 1.26 -1.90 5.99
CA ILE A 173 2.40 -1.20 5.42
C ILE A 173 3.45 -1.03 6.52
N PRO A 174 4.69 -1.48 6.33
CA PRO A 174 5.72 -1.36 7.34
C PRO A 174 5.84 0.08 7.86
N PHE A 175 5.81 0.24 9.18
CA PHE A 175 5.90 1.53 9.89
C PHE A 175 4.75 2.52 9.67
N ILE A 176 3.64 2.08 9.05
CA ILE A 176 2.43 2.90 8.84
C ILE A 176 1.25 2.22 9.53
N PRO A 177 0.96 2.52 10.81
CA PRO A 177 0.00 1.76 11.60
C PRO A 177 -1.48 2.06 11.28
N ASN A 178 -1.76 3.09 10.50
CA ASN A 178 -3.12 3.59 10.27
C ASN A 178 -3.60 3.45 8.83
N LYS A 179 -2.90 2.69 7.99
CA LYS A 179 -3.27 2.42 6.61
C LYS A 179 -2.80 1.03 6.19
N ARG A 180 -3.58 0.37 5.34
CA ARG A 180 -3.22 -0.88 4.67
C ARG A 180 -3.22 -0.72 3.16
N GLN A 181 -2.59 -1.65 2.48
CA GLN A 181 -2.47 -1.74 1.02
C GLN A 181 -2.79 -3.16 0.55
N ALA A 182 -2.73 -3.41 -0.75
CA ALA A 182 -3.01 -4.71 -1.36
C ALA A 182 -4.47 -5.15 -1.13
N GLY A 183 -4.71 -6.46 -1.02
CA GLY A 183 -6.05 -7.03 -0.94
C GLY A 183 -6.65 -7.36 -2.31
N ILE A 184 -7.74 -8.10 -2.33
CA ILE A 184 -8.41 -8.53 -3.56
C ILE A 184 -9.89 -8.15 -3.48
N CYS A 185 -10.38 -7.43 -4.50
CA CYS A 185 -11.78 -7.07 -4.67
C CYS A 185 -12.28 -7.61 -6.01
N ILE A 186 -13.34 -8.43 -5.97
CA ILE A 186 -13.97 -8.99 -7.16
C ILE A 186 -15.40 -8.43 -7.25
N GLY A 187 -15.78 -7.95 -8.42
CA GLY A 187 -17.14 -7.48 -8.69
C GLY A 187 -17.74 -8.10 -9.94
N GLY A 188 -19.04 -8.31 -9.98
CA GLY A 188 -19.77 -8.48 -11.23
C GLY A 188 -19.60 -7.24 -12.08
N LYS A 189 -19.63 -6.07 -11.42
CA LYS A 189 -19.19 -4.77 -11.92
C LYS A 189 -18.50 -3.99 -10.82
N ILE A 190 -17.44 -3.25 -11.16
CA ILE A 190 -16.78 -2.29 -10.27
C ILE A 190 -16.85 -0.90 -10.91
N ALA A 191 -17.34 0.09 -10.17
CA ALA A 191 -17.40 1.46 -10.68
C ALA A 191 -16.00 1.93 -11.12
N PRO A 192 -15.80 2.50 -12.32
CA PRO A 192 -14.46 2.71 -12.91
C PRO A 192 -13.50 3.52 -12.03
N ILE A 193 -14.01 4.55 -11.37
CA ILE A 193 -13.15 5.37 -10.50
C ILE A 193 -12.81 4.63 -9.20
N PHE A 194 -13.69 3.79 -8.69
CA PHE A 194 -13.40 2.94 -7.53
C PHE A 194 -12.38 1.85 -7.91
N PHE A 195 -12.51 1.26 -9.09
CA PHE A 195 -11.56 0.31 -9.66
C PHE A 195 -10.13 0.91 -9.69
N ASN A 196 -9.98 2.08 -10.32
CA ASN A 196 -8.68 2.76 -10.37
C ASN A 196 -8.14 3.10 -8.96
N THR A 197 -9.02 3.47 -8.02
CA THR A 197 -8.59 3.80 -6.65
C THR A 197 -8.11 2.55 -5.89
N LEU A 198 -8.68 1.38 -6.15
CA LEU A 198 -8.19 0.09 -5.64
C LEU A 198 -6.78 -0.20 -6.18
N GLU A 199 -6.59 -0.09 -7.50
CA GLU A 199 -5.28 -0.29 -8.13
C GLU A 199 -4.22 0.69 -7.59
N ASP A 200 -4.55 1.98 -7.47
CA ASP A 200 -3.67 3.01 -6.89
C ASP A 200 -3.26 2.68 -5.43
N SER A 201 -4.09 1.92 -4.75
CA SER A 201 -3.82 1.45 -3.38
C SER A 201 -3.12 0.08 -3.33
N GLY A 202 -2.71 -0.44 -4.49
CA GLY A 202 -2.02 -1.73 -4.63
C GLY A 202 -2.93 -2.94 -4.51
N ALA A 203 -4.25 -2.76 -4.52
CA ALA A 203 -5.19 -3.88 -4.51
C ALA A 203 -5.36 -4.49 -5.91
N LEU A 204 -5.71 -5.77 -5.93
CA LEU A 204 -6.12 -6.45 -7.16
C LEU A 204 -7.64 -6.32 -7.33
N ALA A 205 -8.05 -5.61 -8.36
CA ALA A 205 -9.45 -5.45 -8.73
C ALA A 205 -9.77 -6.30 -9.96
N PHE A 206 -10.85 -7.10 -9.88
CA PHE A 206 -11.28 -7.96 -10.97
C PHE A 206 -12.78 -7.84 -11.21
N GLU A 207 -13.18 -7.83 -12.48
CA GLU A 207 -14.58 -8.02 -12.88
C GLU A 207 -14.77 -9.42 -13.48
N CYS A 208 -15.75 -10.16 -12.98
CA CYS A 208 -16.15 -11.45 -13.52
C CYS A 208 -17.60 -11.78 -13.11
N ASP A 209 -18.18 -12.82 -13.67
CA ASP A 209 -19.46 -13.34 -13.20
C ASP A 209 -19.30 -13.89 -11.78
N VAL A 210 -20.08 -13.38 -10.82
CA VAL A 210 -19.98 -13.67 -9.38
C VAL A 210 -21.26 -14.27 -8.81
#